data_4825a26d0af144f680591ecaa05befaa
#
_entry.id   4825a26d0af144f680591ecaa05befaa
#
_cell.length_a   1.000
_cell.length_b   1.000
_cell.length_c   1.000
_cell.angle_alpha   90.00
_cell.angle_beta   90.00
_cell.angle_gamma   90.00
#
_symmetry.space_group_name_H-M   'P 1'
#
loop_
_entity.id
_entity.type
_entity.pdbx_description
1 polymer ?
#
loop_
_entity_poly.entity_id
_entity_poly.type
_entity_poly.pdbx_seq_one_letter_code
_entity_poly.pdbx_strand_id
1 'polypeptide(L)'
;MTRTLITAIFMALFSQTVWSAELAEIQLKETLDEMRGFCIDIRGHKQRAMVNKGLQAHSCYSYQGQISVDQAFDKNLLKQNSFFMPAFDVCMEAKGRFKGASLILSECKDKDVQKFELTRNNQIKLVGESNFCVAIGEEKSKKGGGGTPTHLMRVITLQDCSTTKSRYTTWKVNN
;
A
#
# COMPACT_ATOMS: atom_id res chain seq x y z
N MET A 1 3.15 29.43 66.43
CA MET A 1 2.07 28.84 65.59
C MET A 1 2.52 28.81 64.12
N THR A 2 3.07 27.70 63.69
CA THR A 2 3.67 27.55 62.34
C THR A 2 2.64 26.79 61.48
N ARG A 3 2.08 27.45 60.44
CA ARG A 3 1.15 26.83 59.49
C ARG A 3 1.95 26.21 58.35
N THR A 4 1.94 24.90 58.26
CA THR A 4 2.51 24.15 57.14
C THR A 4 1.49 24.12 56.00
N LEU A 5 1.84 24.74 54.87
CA LEU A 5 1.07 24.63 53.62
C LEU A 5 1.49 23.31 52.92
N ILE A 6 0.53 22.37 52.77
CA ILE A 6 0.69 21.18 51.97
C ILE A 6 0.24 21.53 50.56
N THR A 7 1.18 21.61 49.61
CA THR A 7 0.88 21.79 48.18
C THR A 7 0.64 20.42 47.57
N ALA A 8 -0.60 20.10 47.25
CA ALA A 8 -0.97 18.89 46.53
C ALA A 8 -0.63 19.06 45.04
N ILE A 9 0.35 18.30 44.55
CA ILE A 9 0.69 18.26 43.14
C ILE A 9 -0.26 17.27 42.47
N PHE A 10 -1.18 17.77 41.64
CA PHE A 10 -2.07 17.00 40.81
C PHE A 10 -1.31 16.52 39.58
N MET A 11 -0.85 15.27 39.57
CA MET A 11 -0.25 14.63 38.41
C MET A 11 -1.39 14.22 37.43
N ALA A 12 -1.61 15.01 36.39
CA ALA A 12 -2.53 14.66 35.33
C ALA A 12 -1.89 13.54 34.48
N LEU A 13 -2.40 12.32 34.61
CA LEU A 13 -2.08 11.18 33.76
C LEU A 13 -2.68 11.43 32.37
N PHE A 14 -1.88 11.93 31.44
CA PHE A 14 -2.25 11.94 30.02
C PHE A 14 -2.23 10.50 29.49
N SER A 15 -3.41 9.90 29.37
CA SER A 15 -3.60 8.63 28.69
C SER A 15 -3.35 8.86 27.19
N GLN A 16 -2.17 8.49 26.70
CA GLN A 16 -1.89 8.49 25.27
C GLN A 16 -2.61 7.28 24.65
N THR A 17 -3.68 7.54 23.93
CA THR A 17 -4.33 6.53 23.08
C THR A 17 -3.35 6.18 21.95
N VAL A 18 -2.69 5.05 22.06
CA VAL A 18 -1.89 4.49 20.95
C VAL A 18 -2.89 4.03 19.89
N TRP A 19 -3.00 4.79 18.81
CA TRP A 19 -3.74 4.37 17.63
C TRP A 19 -2.92 3.29 16.92
N SER A 20 -3.34 2.05 17.04
CA SER A 20 -2.82 0.98 16.20
C SER A 20 -3.39 1.17 14.79
N ALA A 21 -2.53 1.23 13.78
CA ALA A 21 -2.97 1.28 12.39
C ALA A 21 -3.76 0.00 12.05
N GLU A 22 -4.95 0.16 11.50
CA GLU A 22 -5.70 -0.96 10.92
C GLU A 22 -5.06 -1.26 9.55
N LEU A 23 -4.45 -2.44 9.43
CA LEU A 23 -3.72 -2.82 8.23
C LEU A 23 -4.64 -3.46 7.19
N ALA A 24 -4.35 -3.19 5.94
CA ALA A 24 -4.99 -3.81 4.78
C ALA A 24 -3.96 -4.12 3.69
N GLU A 25 -4.18 -5.20 2.95
CA GLU A 25 -3.48 -5.45 1.69
C GLU A 25 -4.35 -5.01 0.51
N ILE A 26 -3.69 -4.63 -0.58
CA ILE A 26 -4.36 -4.23 -1.82
C ILE A 26 -4.10 -5.30 -2.85
N GLN A 27 -5.13 -6.09 -3.14
CA GLN A 27 -5.08 -7.25 -4.00
C GLN A 27 -5.77 -7.00 -5.34
N LEU A 28 -5.16 -7.46 -6.44
CA LEU A 28 -5.85 -7.53 -7.72
C LEU A 28 -7.07 -8.46 -7.61
N LYS A 29 -8.20 -8.07 -8.18
CA LYS A 29 -9.42 -8.90 -8.11
C LYS A 29 -9.27 -10.21 -8.88
N GLU A 30 -8.63 -10.16 -10.04
CA GLU A 30 -8.31 -11.34 -10.85
C GLU A 30 -7.04 -12.03 -10.36
N THR A 31 -7.11 -13.35 -10.21
CA THR A 31 -5.94 -14.14 -9.77
C THR A 31 -4.88 -14.30 -10.86
N LEU A 32 -5.28 -14.18 -12.12
CA LEU A 32 -4.44 -14.42 -13.30
C LEU A 32 -3.78 -15.81 -13.25
N ASP A 33 -2.45 -15.84 -13.22
CA ASP A 33 -1.64 -17.07 -13.13
C ASP A 33 -1.08 -17.32 -11.71
N GLU A 34 -1.61 -16.61 -10.67
CA GLU A 34 -1.22 -16.77 -9.26
C GLU A 34 -2.47 -17.02 -8.39
N MET A 35 -2.69 -18.26 -7.99
CA MET A 35 -3.89 -18.65 -7.23
C MET A 35 -4.05 -17.92 -5.88
N ARG A 36 -2.96 -17.47 -5.27
CA ARG A 36 -2.96 -16.64 -4.05
C ARG A 36 -3.35 -15.19 -4.33
N GLY A 37 -3.42 -14.81 -5.61
CA GLY A 37 -3.62 -13.44 -6.06
C GLY A 37 -2.34 -12.61 -6.06
N PHE A 38 -2.43 -11.41 -6.64
CA PHE A 38 -1.34 -10.43 -6.67
C PHE A 38 -1.68 -9.26 -5.76
N CYS A 39 -0.78 -8.95 -4.83
CA CYS A 39 -0.86 -7.80 -3.94
C CYS A 39 0.18 -6.74 -4.31
N ILE A 40 -0.13 -5.47 -4.06
CA ILE A 40 0.87 -4.39 -4.15
C ILE A 40 1.90 -4.61 -3.03
N ASP A 41 3.17 -4.64 -3.40
CA ASP A 41 4.26 -5.17 -2.59
C ASP A 41 5.52 -4.32 -2.75
N ILE A 42 6.27 -4.09 -1.68
CA ILE A 42 7.62 -3.52 -1.77
C ILE A 42 8.58 -4.61 -2.23
N ARG A 43 9.41 -4.32 -3.20
CA ARG A 43 10.43 -5.28 -3.66
C ARG A 43 11.35 -5.70 -2.53
N GLY A 44 11.46 -7.01 -2.29
CA GLY A 44 12.28 -7.58 -1.23
C GLY A 44 11.53 -8.63 -0.43
N HIS A 45 11.65 -8.63 0.88
CA HIS A 45 10.98 -9.61 1.73
C HIS A 45 10.74 -9.08 3.14
N LYS A 46 9.49 -8.91 3.51
CA LYS A 46 9.05 -8.50 4.86
C LYS A 46 9.82 -7.25 5.33
N GLN A 47 10.36 -7.27 6.56
CA GLN A 47 11.12 -6.14 7.12
C GLN A 47 12.42 -5.81 6.36
N ARG A 48 12.89 -6.70 5.50
CA ARG A 48 14.07 -6.48 4.63
C ARG A 48 13.68 -6.00 3.24
N ALA A 49 12.43 -5.54 3.05
CA ALA A 49 11.99 -4.96 1.80
C ALA A 49 12.80 -3.69 1.46
N MET A 50 13.07 -3.51 0.18
CA MET A 50 13.95 -2.46 -0.33
C MET A 50 13.13 -1.30 -0.86
N VAL A 51 12.80 -0.34 0.01
CA VAL A 51 11.98 0.85 -0.32
C VAL A 51 12.48 1.57 -1.59
N ASN A 52 13.80 1.70 -1.75
CA ASN A 52 14.43 2.34 -2.91
C ASN A 52 14.25 1.59 -4.23
N LYS A 53 13.76 0.35 -4.22
CA LYS A 53 13.44 -0.42 -5.43
C LYS A 53 11.99 -0.23 -5.90
N GLY A 54 11.18 0.50 -5.11
CA GLY A 54 9.78 0.78 -5.41
C GLY A 54 8.87 -0.43 -5.30
N LEU A 55 7.70 -0.31 -5.90
CA LEU A 55 6.63 -1.29 -5.81
C LEU A 55 6.62 -2.27 -6.98
N GLN A 56 6.02 -3.41 -6.72
CA GLN A 56 5.69 -4.48 -7.67
C GLN A 56 4.33 -5.08 -7.33
N ALA A 57 3.77 -5.90 -8.18
CA ALA A 57 2.74 -6.86 -7.82
C ALA A 57 3.41 -8.20 -7.52
N HIS A 58 3.08 -8.79 -6.38
CA HIS A 58 3.69 -10.05 -5.90
C HIS A 58 2.60 -10.96 -5.36
N SER A 59 2.84 -12.28 -5.31
CA SER A 59 1.92 -13.21 -4.64
C SER A 59 1.54 -12.68 -3.28
N CYS A 60 0.24 -12.63 -2.97
CA CYS A 60 -0.22 -12.17 -1.65
C CYS A 60 0.27 -13.12 -0.55
N TYR A 61 0.61 -12.56 0.61
CA TYR A 61 1.07 -13.35 1.77
C TYR A 61 -0.04 -13.68 2.76
N SER A 62 -1.22 -13.05 2.66
CA SER A 62 -2.35 -13.24 3.58
C SER A 62 -2.85 -14.68 3.68
N TYR A 63 -2.56 -15.56 2.70
CA TYR A 63 -2.81 -16.99 2.83
C TYR A 63 -2.08 -17.64 4.03
N GLN A 64 -1.08 -16.97 4.60
CA GLN A 64 -0.37 -17.39 5.82
C GLN A 64 -1.03 -16.86 7.11
N GLY A 65 -2.19 -16.20 7.00
CA GLY A 65 -3.00 -15.73 8.12
C GLY A 65 -2.78 -14.28 8.55
N GLN A 66 -1.65 -13.67 8.20
CA GLN A 66 -1.37 -12.28 8.54
C GLN A 66 -0.92 -11.49 7.31
N ILE A 67 -1.34 -10.21 7.26
CA ILE A 67 -0.85 -9.28 6.23
C ILE A 67 0.64 -9.03 6.49
N SER A 68 1.46 -9.27 5.48
CA SER A 68 2.89 -9.02 5.57
C SER A 68 3.19 -7.53 5.53
N VAL A 69 4.17 -7.08 6.32
CA VAL A 69 4.50 -5.65 6.46
C VAL A 69 4.87 -4.97 5.14
N ASP A 70 5.44 -5.71 4.20
CA ASP A 70 5.81 -5.25 2.85
C ASP A 70 4.63 -5.20 1.86
N GLN A 71 3.44 -5.67 2.29
CA GLN A 71 2.16 -5.58 1.56
C GLN A 71 1.10 -4.81 2.35
N ALA A 72 1.44 -4.29 3.54
CA ALA A 72 0.52 -3.68 4.47
C ALA A 72 0.41 -2.16 4.28
N PHE A 73 -0.81 -1.70 4.07
CA PHE A 73 -1.19 -0.28 4.01
C PHE A 73 -2.06 0.10 5.20
N ASP A 74 -1.99 1.36 5.64
CA ASP A 74 -2.93 1.90 6.62
C ASP A 74 -4.31 2.09 5.99
N LYS A 75 -5.28 1.29 6.43
CA LYS A 75 -6.65 1.27 5.89
C LYS A 75 -7.39 2.59 6.04
N ASN A 76 -7.11 3.33 7.11
CA ASN A 76 -7.77 4.61 7.36
C ASN A 76 -7.23 5.70 6.44
N LEU A 77 -5.93 5.68 6.15
CA LEU A 77 -5.30 6.62 5.24
C LEU A 77 -5.65 6.32 3.76
N LEU A 78 -5.92 5.06 3.40
CA LEU A 78 -6.46 4.74 2.07
C LEU A 78 -7.76 5.50 1.77
N LYS A 79 -8.65 5.67 2.75
CA LYS A 79 -9.89 6.45 2.61
C LYS A 79 -9.65 7.95 2.42
N GLN A 80 -8.45 8.41 2.73
CA GLN A 80 -7.99 9.80 2.58
C GLN A 80 -7.09 9.98 1.36
N ASN A 81 -7.13 9.04 0.42
CA ASN A 81 -6.33 9.03 -0.81
C ASN A 81 -4.81 8.91 -0.58
N SER A 82 -4.39 8.43 0.58
CA SER A 82 -2.99 8.21 0.93
C SER A 82 -2.70 6.72 1.09
N PHE A 83 -1.81 6.21 0.26
CA PHE A 83 -1.36 4.81 0.26
C PHE A 83 -0.10 4.69 1.11
N PHE A 84 -0.26 4.83 2.41
CA PHE A 84 0.80 4.81 3.41
C PHE A 84 1.13 3.39 3.88
N MET A 85 2.41 3.07 3.98
CA MET A 85 2.93 1.79 4.48
C MET A 85 3.61 2.00 5.83
N PRO A 86 2.91 1.75 6.95
CA PRO A 86 3.35 2.19 8.28
C PRO A 86 4.64 1.52 8.77
N ALA A 87 4.92 0.28 8.35
CA ALA A 87 6.15 -0.41 8.75
C ALA A 87 7.44 0.21 8.18
N PHE A 88 7.33 1.05 7.15
CA PHE A 88 8.46 1.68 6.47
C PHE A 88 8.39 3.20 6.50
N ASP A 89 7.32 3.76 7.06
CA ASP A 89 7.08 5.22 7.13
C ASP A 89 7.16 5.90 5.76
N VAL A 90 6.52 5.31 4.73
CA VAL A 90 6.55 5.80 3.35
C VAL A 90 5.18 5.75 2.70
N CYS A 91 5.00 6.61 1.69
CA CYS A 91 3.82 6.66 0.86
C CYS A 91 4.12 6.19 -0.58
N MET A 92 3.13 5.55 -1.20
CA MET A 92 3.16 5.27 -2.63
C MET A 92 3.16 6.58 -3.42
N GLU A 93 4.05 6.67 -4.39
CA GLU A 93 4.19 7.83 -5.27
C GLU A 93 4.31 7.37 -6.74
N ALA A 94 3.60 8.03 -7.64
CA ALA A 94 3.84 7.84 -9.07
C ALA A 94 5.09 8.63 -9.48
N LYS A 95 6.01 7.99 -10.20
CA LYS A 95 7.23 8.65 -10.71
C LYS A 95 6.92 9.78 -11.71
N GLY A 96 5.68 9.88 -12.15
CA GLY A 96 5.17 10.92 -13.02
C GLY A 96 3.73 10.65 -13.44
N ARG A 97 3.13 11.59 -14.19
CA ARG A 97 1.74 11.53 -14.67
C ARG A 97 1.71 11.12 -16.13
N PHE A 98 2.23 9.93 -16.46
CA PHE A 98 2.27 9.42 -17.82
C PHE A 98 2.11 7.90 -17.83
N LYS A 99 1.68 7.38 -18.97
CA LYS A 99 1.57 5.94 -19.22
C LYS A 99 2.93 5.25 -19.05
N GLY A 100 2.97 4.20 -18.24
CA GLY A 100 4.19 3.46 -17.92
C GLY A 100 4.96 4.02 -16.71
N ALA A 101 4.50 5.10 -16.07
CA ALA A 101 5.13 5.62 -14.87
C ALA A 101 5.17 4.55 -13.77
N SER A 102 6.37 4.28 -13.24
CA SER A 102 6.56 3.35 -12.13
C SER A 102 5.97 3.90 -10.85
N LEU A 103 5.55 3.00 -9.96
CA LEU A 103 5.18 3.34 -8.59
C LEU A 103 6.41 3.16 -7.70
N ILE A 104 6.76 4.24 -7.02
CA ILE A 104 7.88 4.32 -6.09
C ILE A 104 7.37 4.56 -4.68
N LEU A 105 8.27 4.58 -3.72
CA LEU A 105 8.00 4.89 -2.33
C LEU A 105 8.87 6.06 -1.91
N SER A 106 8.30 7.01 -1.21
CA SER A 106 8.99 8.17 -0.69
C SER A 106 8.40 8.64 0.64
N GLU A 107 9.08 9.56 1.30
CA GLU A 107 8.52 10.28 2.44
C GLU A 107 7.15 10.85 2.09
N CYS A 108 6.17 10.66 2.99
CA CYS A 108 4.81 11.16 2.77
C CYS A 108 4.78 12.68 2.77
N LYS A 109 4.32 13.26 1.69
CA LYS A 109 4.19 14.71 1.49
C LYS A 109 2.86 15.03 0.81
N ASP A 110 2.40 16.26 0.93
CA ASP A 110 1.19 16.73 0.23
C ASP A 110 1.51 17.00 -1.26
N LYS A 111 1.79 15.92 -2.01
CA LYS A 111 2.06 15.97 -3.44
C LYS A 111 0.94 15.28 -4.21
N ASP A 112 0.52 15.86 -5.32
CA ASP A 112 -0.52 15.27 -6.16
C ASP A 112 -0.16 13.87 -6.69
N VAL A 113 1.13 13.59 -6.91
CA VAL A 113 1.62 12.27 -7.36
C VAL A 113 1.62 11.21 -6.25
N GLN A 114 1.27 11.56 -5.01
CA GLN A 114 1.07 10.66 -3.87
C GLN A 114 -0.42 10.47 -3.50
N LYS A 115 -1.33 11.22 -4.17
CA LYS A 115 -2.77 11.13 -3.91
C LYS A 115 -3.41 10.15 -4.87
N PHE A 116 -3.83 9.02 -4.35
CA PHE A 116 -4.51 7.98 -5.11
C PHE A 116 -5.89 7.69 -4.52
N GLU A 117 -6.89 7.59 -5.37
CA GLU A 117 -8.23 7.16 -4.95
C GLU A 117 -8.52 5.73 -5.41
N LEU A 118 -9.12 4.94 -4.54
CA LEU A 118 -9.78 3.70 -4.93
C LEU A 118 -11.22 4.04 -5.33
N THR A 119 -11.48 4.03 -6.63
CA THR A 119 -12.76 4.42 -7.20
C THR A 119 -13.86 3.38 -6.93
N ARG A 120 -15.14 3.77 -7.14
CA ARG A 120 -16.29 2.86 -7.05
C ARG A 120 -16.18 1.66 -8.01
N ASN A 121 -15.46 1.82 -9.13
CA ASN A 121 -15.20 0.74 -10.09
C ASN A 121 -13.98 -0.10 -9.71
N ASN A 122 -13.46 0.08 -8.48
CA ASN A 122 -12.31 -0.65 -7.95
C ASN A 122 -11.00 -0.39 -8.72
N GLN A 123 -10.88 0.74 -9.38
CA GLN A 123 -9.62 1.20 -9.97
C GLN A 123 -8.90 2.12 -9.00
N ILE A 124 -7.58 2.01 -8.91
CA ILE A 124 -6.74 2.97 -8.19
C ILE A 124 -6.26 4.01 -9.20
N LYS A 125 -6.62 5.27 -8.99
CA LYS A 125 -6.29 6.39 -9.88
C LYS A 125 -5.55 7.49 -9.14
N LEU A 126 -4.71 8.23 -9.86
CA LEU A 126 -4.23 9.51 -9.34
C LEU A 126 -5.39 10.49 -9.22
N VAL A 127 -5.49 11.17 -8.08
CA VAL A 127 -6.49 12.22 -7.86
C VAL A 127 -6.26 13.36 -8.86
N GLY A 128 -7.34 13.78 -9.53
CA GLY A 128 -7.29 14.81 -10.56
C GLY A 128 -6.82 14.33 -11.95
N GLU A 129 -6.44 13.04 -12.08
CA GLU A 129 -6.00 12.44 -13.33
C GLU A 129 -6.86 11.21 -13.68
N SER A 130 -8.01 11.46 -14.28
CA SER A 130 -9.00 10.39 -14.55
C SER A 130 -8.52 9.32 -15.55
N ASN A 131 -7.50 9.63 -16.35
CA ASN A 131 -7.06 8.76 -17.44
C ASN A 131 -6.09 7.66 -17.02
N PHE A 132 -5.35 7.84 -15.90
CA PHE A 132 -4.34 6.89 -15.48
C PHE A 132 -4.77 6.11 -14.25
N CYS A 133 -4.64 4.78 -14.33
CA CYS A 133 -4.87 3.87 -13.22
C CYS A 133 -3.67 2.96 -12.98
N VAL A 134 -3.56 2.52 -11.75
CA VAL A 134 -2.58 1.51 -11.33
C VAL A 134 -2.94 0.19 -11.99
N ALA A 135 -2.00 -0.35 -12.74
CA ALA A 135 -2.17 -1.59 -13.46
C ALA A 135 -0.99 -2.54 -13.25
N ILE A 136 -1.30 -3.82 -13.20
CA ILE A 136 -0.30 -4.89 -13.26
C ILE A 136 0.04 -5.18 -14.74
N GLY A 137 1.30 -5.52 -15.02
CA GLY A 137 1.73 -5.86 -16.39
C GLY A 137 0.99 -7.06 -16.97
N GLU A 138 0.64 -6.97 -18.26
CA GLU A 138 -0.09 -8.03 -18.99
C GLU A 138 0.77 -9.25 -19.30
N GLU A 139 2.09 -9.11 -19.30
CA GLU A 139 3.03 -10.19 -19.57
C GLU A 139 2.91 -11.31 -18.54
N LYS A 140 3.35 -12.51 -18.91
CA LYS A 140 3.43 -13.66 -18.00
C LYS A 140 4.28 -13.32 -16.77
N SER A 141 3.83 -13.79 -15.61
CA SER A 141 4.55 -13.57 -14.35
C SER A 141 5.96 -14.14 -14.37
N LYS A 142 6.85 -13.44 -13.66
CA LYS A 142 8.21 -13.91 -13.38
C LYS A 142 8.23 -14.63 -12.04
N LYS A 143 9.10 -15.60 -11.88
CA LYS A 143 9.33 -16.23 -10.57
C LYS A 143 9.96 -15.23 -9.63
N GLY A 144 9.38 -15.09 -8.45
CA GLY A 144 9.95 -14.38 -7.31
C GLY A 144 10.89 -15.25 -6.49
N GLY A 145 11.25 -14.77 -5.32
CA GLY A 145 11.99 -15.57 -4.33
C GLY A 145 11.04 -16.24 -3.33
N GLY A 146 11.37 -17.46 -2.88
CA GLY A 146 10.65 -18.13 -1.80
C GLY A 146 9.30 -18.72 -2.18
N GLY A 147 8.61 -19.27 -1.16
CA GLY A 147 7.30 -19.89 -1.28
C GLY A 147 7.32 -21.31 -1.85
N THR A 148 6.27 -22.07 -1.48
CA THR A 148 5.97 -23.39 -2.07
C THR A 148 4.45 -23.42 -2.34
N PRO A 149 3.99 -23.31 -3.60
CA PRO A 149 4.78 -23.06 -4.81
C PRO A 149 5.52 -21.71 -4.79
N THR A 150 6.54 -21.58 -5.64
CA THR A 150 7.32 -20.33 -5.77
C THR A 150 6.42 -19.13 -6.01
N HIS A 151 6.68 -18.02 -5.30
CA HIS A 151 5.94 -16.77 -5.50
C HIS A 151 6.17 -16.20 -6.90
N LEU A 152 5.14 -15.54 -7.41
CA LEU A 152 5.17 -14.87 -8.71
C LEU A 152 5.19 -13.36 -8.53
N MET A 153 5.75 -12.66 -9.52
CA MET A 153 5.80 -11.21 -9.54
C MET A 153 5.55 -10.65 -10.93
N ARG A 154 4.98 -9.44 -10.96
CA ARG A 154 4.76 -8.64 -12.17
C ARG A 154 5.13 -7.18 -11.90
N VAL A 155 5.41 -6.43 -12.95
CA VAL A 155 5.55 -4.98 -12.83
C VAL A 155 4.22 -4.35 -12.50
N ILE A 156 4.27 -3.19 -11.82
CA ILE A 156 3.11 -2.34 -11.55
C ILE A 156 3.43 -0.92 -12.01
N THR A 157 2.53 -0.30 -12.75
CA THR A 157 2.73 1.03 -13.34
C THR A 157 1.40 1.76 -13.48
N LEU A 158 1.45 3.05 -13.78
CA LEU A 158 0.30 3.75 -14.30
C LEU A 158 0.05 3.37 -15.76
N GLN A 159 -1.18 3.07 -16.10
CA GLN A 159 -1.60 2.77 -17.47
C GLN A 159 -2.88 3.55 -17.80
N ASP A 160 -3.16 3.68 -19.08
CA ASP A 160 -4.41 4.28 -19.53
C ASP A 160 -5.59 3.37 -19.15
N CYS A 161 -6.50 3.90 -18.33
CA CYS A 161 -7.65 3.15 -17.81
C CYS A 161 -8.63 2.71 -18.88
N SER A 162 -8.71 3.47 -20.00
CA SER A 162 -9.67 3.21 -21.08
C SER A 162 -9.21 2.10 -22.02
N THR A 163 -7.92 1.92 -22.16
CA THR A 163 -7.33 0.94 -23.09
C THR A 163 -6.80 -0.33 -22.39
N THR A 164 -6.51 -0.26 -21.08
CA THR A 164 -6.04 -1.41 -20.32
C THR A 164 -7.21 -2.25 -19.84
N LYS A 165 -7.15 -3.56 -20.07
CA LYS A 165 -8.22 -4.49 -19.69
C LYS A 165 -8.45 -4.45 -18.17
N SER A 166 -9.73 -4.45 -17.75
CA SER A 166 -10.13 -4.34 -16.34
C SER A 166 -9.50 -5.41 -15.43
N ARG A 167 -9.25 -6.61 -15.96
CA ARG A 167 -8.59 -7.69 -15.22
C ARG A 167 -7.18 -7.35 -14.70
N TYR A 168 -6.54 -6.30 -15.23
CA TYR A 168 -5.22 -5.83 -14.82
C TYR A 168 -5.26 -4.54 -13.99
N THR A 169 -6.44 -3.94 -13.83
CA THR A 169 -6.60 -2.60 -13.21
C THR A 169 -7.60 -2.56 -12.06
N THR A 170 -8.28 -3.68 -11.75
CA THR A 170 -9.29 -3.70 -10.68
C THR A 170 -8.74 -4.34 -9.42
N TRP A 171 -8.85 -3.61 -8.32
CA TRP A 171 -8.27 -3.92 -7.03
C TRP A 171 -9.33 -4.07 -5.95
N LYS A 172 -9.02 -4.79 -4.89
CA LYS A 172 -9.81 -4.87 -3.66
C LYS A 172 -8.91 -4.67 -2.46
N VAL A 173 -9.51 -4.20 -1.37
CA VAL A 173 -8.83 -4.06 -0.07
C VAL A 173 -9.26 -5.24 0.79
N ASN A 174 -8.29 -6.02 1.25
CA ASN A 174 -8.49 -7.13 2.18
C ASN A 174 -7.96 -6.74 3.56
N ASN A 175 -8.64 -7.21 4.60
CA ASN A 175 -8.27 -7.02 6.00
C ASN A 175 -7.62 -8.26 6.56
#